data_98f9ec95215b3ec78970d5a6f7c1fc08
#
_entry.id   98f9ec95215b3ec78970d5a6f7c1fc08
#
_cell.length_a   1.000
_cell.length_b   1.000
_cell.length_c   1.000
_cell.angle_alpha   90.00
_cell.angle_beta   90.00
_cell.angle_gamma   90.00
#
_symmetry.space_group_name_H-M   'P 1'
#
loop_
_entity.id
_entity.type
_entity.pdbx_description
1 polymer ?
#
loop_
_entity_poly.entity_id
_entity_poly.type
_entity_poly.pdbx_seq_one_letter_code
_entity_poly.pdbx_strand_id
1 'polypeptide(L)'
;MNNKCHENFLSFVTQNDGPMTEIAHYIFANISSLTCKMPYLIVNNVERKDIDVNREKNIGAETNLAKQIWDDYYNTIDSAIQDAFKKFGKKNVILIDLHSYEKRPINNRNIICLGYGLKTHT
;
A
#
# COMPACT_ATOMS: atom_id res chain seq x y z
N MET A 1 15.07 11.66 28.71
CA MET A 1 15.09 10.52 27.79
C MET A 1 14.90 11.04 26.38
N ASN A 2 15.95 11.06 25.59
CA ASN A 2 15.85 11.46 24.20
C ASN A 2 15.28 10.29 23.38
N ASN A 3 13.96 10.25 23.26
CA ASN A 3 13.34 9.41 22.24
C ASN A 3 13.65 10.05 20.87
N LYS A 4 14.77 9.66 20.28
CA LYS A 4 15.00 9.90 18.86
C LYS A 4 13.96 9.10 18.09
N CYS A 5 12.87 9.74 17.70
CA CYS A 5 11.96 9.19 16.71
C CYS A 5 12.80 8.91 15.46
N HIS A 6 12.88 7.66 15.04
CA HIS A 6 13.63 7.28 13.85
C HIS A 6 13.04 7.98 12.61
N GLU A 7 13.91 8.50 11.76
CA GLU A 7 13.53 9.34 10.61
C GLU A 7 12.97 8.57 9.42
N ASN A 8 12.80 7.27 9.53
CA ASN A 8 12.29 6.45 8.45
C ASN A 8 10.78 6.63 8.28
N PHE A 9 10.37 6.91 7.07
CA PHE A 9 8.99 7.08 6.71
C PHE A 9 8.42 5.83 6.04
N LEU A 10 7.21 5.43 6.45
CA LEU A 10 6.49 4.29 5.90
C LEU A 10 5.19 4.74 5.25
N SER A 11 4.93 4.28 4.05
CA SER A 11 3.64 4.44 3.38
C SER A 11 3.00 3.08 3.17
N PHE A 12 1.72 2.97 3.45
CA PHE A 12 0.94 1.77 3.25
C PHE A 12 -0.04 1.96 2.12
N VAL A 13 -0.07 1.01 1.22
CA VAL A 13 -1.03 0.94 0.13
C VAL A 13 -1.77 -0.38 0.25
N THR A 14 -3.07 -0.36 0.13
CA THR A 14 -3.88 -1.56 0.17
C THR A 14 -5.06 -1.46 -0.78
N GLN A 15 -5.40 -2.58 -1.37
CA GLN A 15 -6.65 -2.78 -2.09
C GLN A 15 -7.69 -3.36 -1.13
N ASN A 16 -8.98 -3.19 -1.45
CA ASN A 16 -10.07 -3.80 -0.67
C ASN A 16 -10.15 -5.32 -0.94
N ASP A 17 -9.21 -6.05 -0.35
CA ASP A 17 -9.08 -7.51 -0.39
C ASP A 17 -9.61 -8.10 0.94
N GLY A 18 -10.90 -7.97 1.20
CA GLY A 18 -11.50 -8.49 2.45
C GLY A 18 -10.93 -7.81 3.70
N PRO A 19 -10.27 -8.54 4.62
CA PRO A 19 -9.82 -8.00 5.90
C PRO A 19 -8.57 -7.10 5.79
N MET A 20 -8.01 -6.88 4.59
CA MET A 20 -6.75 -6.16 4.43
C MET A 20 -6.83 -4.70 4.87
N THR A 21 -7.98 -4.06 4.68
CA THR A 21 -8.20 -2.69 5.16
C THR A 21 -8.09 -2.60 6.68
N GLU A 22 -8.70 -3.54 7.42
CA GLU A 22 -8.60 -3.58 8.89
C GLU A 22 -7.18 -3.85 9.36
N ILE A 23 -6.49 -4.78 8.69
CA ILE A 23 -5.08 -5.10 8.98
C ILE A 23 -4.20 -3.87 8.74
N ALA A 24 -4.41 -3.16 7.63
CA ALA A 24 -3.67 -1.93 7.32
C ALA A 24 -3.87 -0.85 8.40
N HIS A 25 -5.10 -0.63 8.84
CA HIS A 25 -5.39 0.31 9.94
C HIS A 25 -4.73 -0.11 11.26
N TYR A 26 -4.74 -1.39 11.56
CA TYR A 26 -4.07 -1.93 12.76
C TYR A 26 -2.56 -1.69 12.71
N ILE A 27 -1.91 -2.01 11.59
CA ILE A 27 -0.48 -1.78 11.38
C ILE A 27 -0.17 -0.27 11.48
N PHE A 28 -0.96 0.56 10.83
CA PHE A 28 -0.83 2.02 10.88
C PHE A 28 -0.86 2.55 12.31
N ALA A 29 -1.84 2.13 13.10
CA ALA A 29 -1.98 2.56 14.50
C ALA A 29 -0.79 2.12 15.36
N ASN A 30 -0.31 0.88 15.17
CA ASN A 30 0.85 0.36 15.89
C ASN A 30 2.15 1.10 15.52
N ILE A 31 2.39 1.35 14.24
CA ILE A 31 3.56 2.13 13.81
C ILE A 31 3.49 3.54 14.38
N SER A 32 2.34 4.19 14.31
CA SER A 32 2.17 5.54 14.86
C SER A 32 2.46 5.57 16.36
N SER A 33 1.99 4.57 17.10
CA SER A 33 2.24 4.45 18.55
C SER A 33 3.72 4.18 18.88
N LEU A 34 4.38 3.30 18.11
CA LEU A 34 5.76 2.90 18.38
C LEU A 34 6.80 3.92 17.91
N THR A 35 6.51 4.66 16.85
CA THR A 35 7.48 5.54 16.20
C THR A 35 7.22 7.03 16.45
N CYS A 36 6.09 7.37 17.05
CA CYS A 36 5.60 8.76 17.17
C CYS A 36 5.45 9.48 15.81
N LYS A 37 5.28 8.71 14.72
CA LYS A 37 5.12 9.22 13.35
C LYS A 37 3.86 8.63 12.73
N MET A 38 3.21 9.43 11.92
CA MET A 38 2.05 8.98 11.15
C MET A 38 2.50 8.58 9.73
N PRO A 39 2.40 7.30 9.37
CA PRO A 39 2.61 6.89 7.99
C PRO A 39 1.47 7.41 7.10
N TYR A 40 1.70 7.53 5.80
CA TYR A 40 0.60 7.65 4.85
C TYR A 40 -0.14 6.32 4.76
N LEU A 41 -1.45 6.37 4.79
CA LEU A 41 -2.30 5.20 4.56
C LEU A 41 -3.21 5.50 3.38
N ILE A 42 -3.08 4.73 2.32
CA ILE A 42 -3.87 4.85 1.10
C ILE A 42 -4.66 3.57 0.92
N VAL A 43 -5.96 3.69 0.88
CA VAL A 43 -6.88 2.56 0.78
C VAL A 43 -7.82 2.75 -0.40
N ASN A 44 -7.90 1.76 -1.27
CA ASN A 44 -8.98 1.69 -2.25
C ASN A 44 -10.21 1.06 -1.57
N ASN A 45 -11.24 1.86 -1.33
CA ASN A 45 -12.49 1.41 -0.69
C ASN A 45 -13.50 0.79 -1.67
N VAL A 46 -13.17 0.74 -2.95
CA VAL A 46 -14.03 0.12 -3.95
C VAL A 46 -13.76 -1.39 -3.99
N GLU A 47 -14.82 -2.17 -4.07
CA GLU A 47 -14.69 -3.62 -4.15
C GLU A 47 -13.91 -4.03 -5.40
N ARG A 48 -13.06 -5.04 -5.27
CA ARG A 48 -12.18 -5.52 -6.33
C ARG A 48 -12.93 -5.98 -7.58
N LYS A 49 -14.15 -6.49 -7.43
CA LYS A 49 -14.99 -6.86 -8.58
C LYS A 49 -15.36 -5.68 -9.47
N ASP A 50 -15.43 -4.47 -8.90
CA ASP A 50 -15.81 -3.26 -9.61
C ASP A 50 -14.58 -2.52 -10.16
N ILE A 51 -13.50 -2.48 -9.36
CA ILE A 51 -12.21 -1.89 -9.75
C ILE A 51 -11.06 -2.70 -9.19
N ASP A 52 -10.33 -3.40 -10.04
CA ASP A 52 -9.12 -4.13 -9.66
C ASP A 52 -7.88 -3.26 -9.94
N VAL A 53 -7.45 -2.50 -8.94
CA VAL A 53 -6.26 -1.64 -9.05
C VAL A 53 -4.95 -2.42 -9.15
N ASN A 54 -4.97 -3.75 -8.94
CA ASN A 54 -3.83 -4.62 -9.12
C ASN A 54 -3.63 -5.08 -10.58
N ARG A 55 -4.49 -4.63 -11.49
CA ARG A 55 -4.42 -4.90 -12.92
C ARG A 55 -4.21 -3.62 -13.71
N GLU A 56 -3.78 -3.77 -14.95
CA GLU A 56 -3.74 -2.64 -15.88
C GLU A 56 -5.11 -1.96 -15.99
N LYS A 57 -5.12 -0.65 -16.14
CA LYS A 57 -6.31 0.20 -16.14
C LYS A 57 -7.43 -0.31 -17.05
N ASN A 58 -7.10 -0.73 -18.27
CA ASN A 58 -8.12 -1.17 -19.24
C ASN A 58 -8.72 -2.56 -18.92
N ILE A 59 -8.06 -3.32 -18.03
CA ILE A 59 -8.52 -4.63 -17.59
C ILE A 59 -9.19 -4.52 -16.22
N GLY A 60 -8.63 -3.71 -15.33
CA GLY A 60 -9.10 -3.55 -13.96
C GLY A 60 -10.21 -2.52 -13.77
N ALA A 61 -10.50 -1.69 -14.80
CA ALA A 61 -11.53 -0.65 -14.75
C ALA A 61 -12.25 -0.56 -16.10
N GLU A 62 -13.46 -1.09 -16.19
CA GLU A 62 -14.17 -1.20 -17.45
C GLU A 62 -14.91 0.09 -17.84
N THR A 63 -15.46 0.81 -16.87
CA THR A 63 -16.22 2.04 -17.12
C THR A 63 -15.35 3.29 -17.05
N ASN A 64 -15.81 4.38 -17.63
CA ASN A 64 -15.11 5.67 -17.55
C ASN A 64 -14.98 6.15 -16.09
N LEU A 65 -16.00 5.96 -15.28
CA LEU A 65 -15.94 6.28 -13.84
C LEU A 65 -14.93 5.40 -13.11
N ALA A 66 -14.92 4.10 -13.39
CA ALA A 66 -13.95 3.17 -12.81
C ALA A 66 -12.51 3.55 -13.20
N LYS A 67 -12.29 3.95 -14.45
CA LYS A 67 -10.96 4.43 -14.91
C LYS A 67 -10.53 5.71 -14.20
N GLN A 68 -11.45 6.62 -13.95
CA GLN A 68 -11.16 7.83 -13.18
C GLN A 68 -10.77 7.50 -11.74
N ILE A 69 -11.50 6.61 -11.07
CA ILE A 69 -11.17 6.17 -9.70
C ILE A 69 -9.82 5.44 -9.68
N TRP A 70 -9.53 4.63 -10.70
CA TRP A 70 -8.22 3.96 -10.86
C TRP A 70 -7.09 5.00 -10.97
N ASP A 71 -7.26 6.03 -11.79
CA ASP A 71 -6.29 7.12 -11.92
C ASP A 71 -6.12 7.89 -10.60
N ASP A 72 -7.21 8.22 -9.92
CA ASP A 72 -7.18 8.94 -8.65
C ASP A 72 -6.43 8.16 -7.57
N TYR A 73 -6.60 6.85 -7.53
CA TYR A 73 -5.86 5.97 -6.62
C TYR A 73 -4.35 6.03 -6.87
N TYR A 74 -3.91 5.84 -8.11
CA TYR A 74 -2.49 5.88 -8.45
C TYR A 74 -1.88 7.28 -8.34
N ASN A 75 -2.61 8.32 -8.70
CA ASN A 75 -2.18 9.71 -8.52
C ASN A 75 -2.01 10.06 -7.03
N THR A 76 -2.86 9.51 -6.18
CA THR A 76 -2.73 9.68 -4.72
C THR A 76 -1.47 9.01 -4.19
N ILE A 77 -1.16 7.79 -4.65
CA ILE A 77 0.08 7.09 -4.30
C ILE A 77 1.30 7.89 -4.75
N ASP A 78 1.34 8.31 -6.00
CA ASP A 78 2.46 9.08 -6.54
C ASP A 78 2.66 10.40 -5.79
N SER A 79 1.59 11.10 -5.48
CA SER A 79 1.63 12.35 -4.71
C SER A 79 2.20 12.12 -3.30
N ALA A 80 1.77 11.05 -2.63
CA ALA A 80 2.28 10.70 -1.30
C ALA A 80 3.77 10.33 -1.35
N ILE A 81 4.19 9.57 -2.36
CA ILE A 81 5.60 9.20 -2.55
C ILE A 81 6.46 10.46 -2.78
N GLN A 82 6.02 11.37 -3.65
CA GLN A 82 6.77 12.61 -3.93
C GLN A 82 6.85 13.52 -2.70
N ASP A 83 5.77 13.64 -1.94
CA ASP A 83 5.77 14.39 -0.69
C ASP A 83 6.72 13.77 0.35
N ALA A 84 6.69 12.45 0.48
CA ALA A 84 7.61 11.72 1.37
C ALA A 84 9.07 11.89 0.94
N PHE A 85 9.38 11.78 -0.35
CA PHE A 85 10.74 11.99 -0.87
C PHE A 85 11.25 13.41 -0.59
N LYS A 86 10.39 14.41 -0.74
CA LYS A 86 10.73 15.80 -0.45
C LYS A 86 11.00 16.05 1.02
N LYS A 87 10.22 15.43 1.92
CA LYS A 87 10.32 15.63 3.37
C LYS A 87 11.45 14.84 4.01
N PHE A 88 11.68 13.61 3.56
CA PHE A 88 12.51 12.65 4.28
C PHE A 88 13.74 12.17 3.46
N GLY A 89 13.79 12.49 2.18
CA GLY A 89 14.77 11.97 1.26
C GLY A 89 14.44 10.56 0.75
N LYS A 90 14.71 10.30 -0.51
CA LYS A 90 14.34 9.07 -1.21
C LYS A 90 14.82 7.79 -0.53
N LYS A 91 15.98 7.83 0.11
CA LYS A 91 16.58 6.65 0.79
C LYS A 91 15.88 6.28 2.11
N ASN A 92 15.07 7.18 2.65
CA ASN A 92 14.41 7.02 3.95
C ASN A 92 12.92 6.70 3.83
N VAL A 93 12.44 6.39 2.63
CA VAL A 93 11.03 6.10 2.36
C VAL A 93 10.86 4.63 2.01
N ILE A 94 9.93 3.97 2.68
CA ILE A 94 9.54 2.59 2.41
C ILE A 94 8.06 2.60 2.01
N LEU A 95 7.75 2.01 0.86
CA LEU A 95 6.40 1.72 0.42
C LEU A 95 6.06 0.28 0.77
N ILE A 96 4.95 0.08 1.46
CA ILE A 96 4.43 -1.25 1.76
C ILE A 96 3.09 -1.40 1.05
N ASP A 97 3.02 -2.38 0.17
CA ASP A 97 1.82 -2.77 -0.54
C ASP A 97 1.26 -4.05 0.10
N LEU A 98 0.07 -3.94 0.71
CA LEU A 98 -0.54 -5.04 1.44
C LEU A 98 -1.57 -5.74 0.56
N HIS A 99 -1.38 -7.03 0.39
CA HIS A 99 -2.27 -7.91 -0.34
C HIS A 99 -2.67 -9.13 0.47
N SER A 100 -3.85 -9.66 0.19
CA SER A 100 -4.23 -11.01 0.58
C SER A 100 -4.03 -11.97 -0.60
N TYR A 101 -3.99 -13.25 -0.30
CA TYR A 101 -3.96 -14.30 -1.31
C TYR A 101 -4.98 -15.41 -0.98
N GLU A 102 -5.63 -15.93 -2.01
CA GLU A 102 -6.68 -16.95 -1.85
C GLU A 102 -6.12 -18.34 -1.53
N LYS A 103 -4.95 -18.67 -2.12
CA LYS A 103 -4.31 -19.96 -1.93
C LYS A 103 -3.05 -19.79 -1.10
N ARG A 104 -2.92 -20.61 -0.06
CA ARG A 104 -1.72 -20.64 0.77
C ARG A 104 -0.52 -21.08 -0.07
N PRO A 105 0.52 -20.27 -0.18
CA PRO A 105 1.61 -20.52 -1.13
C PRO A 105 2.51 -21.69 -0.74
N ILE A 106 2.52 -22.11 0.53
CA ILE A 106 3.38 -23.20 1.02
C ILE A 106 2.63 -24.04 2.04
N ASN A 107 2.46 -25.33 1.75
CA ASN A 107 2.00 -26.37 2.67
C ASN A 107 0.80 -25.99 3.58
N ASN A 108 -0.16 -25.25 3.07
CA ASN A 108 -1.35 -24.82 3.83
C ASN A 108 -1.07 -24.10 5.14
N ARG A 109 0.08 -23.52 5.34
CA ARG A 109 0.42 -22.74 6.53
C ARG A 109 -0.02 -21.29 6.39
N ASN A 110 -0.43 -20.69 7.50
CA ASN A 110 -0.62 -19.24 7.56
C ASN A 110 0.76 -18.59 7.63
N ILE A 111 1.16 -17.92 6.56
CA ILE A 111 2.45 -17.27 6.45
C ILE A 111 2.30 -15.85 5.96
N ILE A 112 3.22 -15.01 6.33
CA ILE A 112 3.42 -13.70 5.73
C ILE A 112 4.46 -13.86 4.63
N CYS A 113 4.08 -13.56 3.40
CA CYS A 113 5.00 -13.55 2.28
C CYS A 113 5.48 -12.13 2.03
N LEU A 114 6.79 -11.94 2.04
CA LEU A 114 7.40 -10.69 1.57
C LEU A 114 7.73 -10.85 0.10
N GLY A 115 7.00 -10.09 -0.74
CA GLY A 115 7.29 -9.99 -2.16
C GLY A 115 8.13 -8.74 -2.43
N TYR A 116 9.22 -8.89 -3.16
CA TYR A 116 9.92 -7.75 -3.75
C TYR A 116 10.05 -8.01 -5.24
N GLY A 117 9.57 -7.04 -6.01
CA GLY A 117 9.62 -7.14 -7.47
C GLY A 117 10.92 -6.56 -8.00
N LEU A 118 11.78 -7.42 -8.53
CA LEU A 118 12.78 -6.97 -9.48
C LEU A 118 12.10 -6.92 -10.85
N LYS A 119 11.55 -5.76 -11.21
CA LYS A 119 11.19 -5.53 -12.61
C LYS A 119 12.47 -5.31 -13.38
N THR A 120 13.01 -6.35 -13.93
CA THR A 120 13.92 -6.23 -15.07
C THR A 120 13.05 -5.91 -16.28
N HIS A 121 12.79 -4.64 -16.51
CA HIS A 121 12.34 -4.21 -17.82
C HIS A 121 13.56 -4.20 -18.74
N THR A 122 13.67 -5.25 -19.48
CA THR A 122 14.44 -5.19 -20.73
C THR A 122 13.63 -4.45 -21.76
#